data_9052d54d0a733686a0f68e70d114e6d9
#
_entry.id   9052d54d0a733686a0f68e70d114e6d9
#
_cell.length_a   1.000
_cell.length_b   1.000
_cell.length_c   1.000
_cell.angle_alpha   90.00
_cell.angle_beta   90.00
_cell.angle_gamma   90.00
#
_symmetry.space_group_name_H-M   'P 1'
#
loop_
_entity.id
_entity.type
_entity.pdbx_description
1 polymer ?
#
loop_
_entity_poly.entity_id
_entity_poly.type
_entity_poly.pdbx_seq_one_letter_code
_entity_poly.pdbx_strand_id
1 'polypeptide(L)'
;MPTVVQSCRIEQDHANLLSRQAKRRHLEVSTLSSLYLTEKALEEEFPGIGFRDSAGGREAYVLGHRVAVWEVVDVYSEAKTIAKTAEHFSWTPALVRCALAYARSFPAEIAQQREAEVGA
;
A
#
# COMPACT_ATOMS: atom_id res chain seq x y z
N MET A 1 5.48 6.29 -14.53
CA MET A 1 4.50 7.40 -14.57
C MET A 1 5.20 8.72 -14.36
N PRO A 2 4.79 9.76 -15.06
CA PRO A 2 5.37 11.08 -14.83
C PRO A 2 5.09 11.57 -13.41
N THR A 3 6.00 12.35 -12.87
CA THR A 3 5.85 12.96 -11.54
C THR A 3 5.65 14.46 -11.68
N VAL A 4 5.00 15.04 -10.69
CA VAL A 4 4.83 16.48 -10.60
C VAL A 4 5.27 16.95 -9.23
N VAL A 5 5.64 18.22 -9.13
CA VAL A 5 5.98 18.84 -7.85
C VAL A 5 4.69 19.28 -7.17
N GLN A 6 4.49 18.82 -5.94
CA GLN A 6 3.34 19.21 -5.12
C GLN A 6 3.87 20.00 -3.92
N SER A 7 3.39 21.22 -3.76
CA SER A 7 3.82 22.09 -2.67
C SER A 7 2.72 22.26 -1.64
N CYS A 8 3.09 22.29 -0.37
CA CYS A 8 2.15 22.56 0.73
C CYS A 8 2.87 23.31 1.84
N ARG A 9 2.08 24.00 2.68
CA ARG A 9 2.57 24.68 3.87
C ARG A 9 2.18 23.86 5.10
N ILE A 10 3.13 23.67 6.00
CA ILE A 10 2.88 23.01 7.28
C ILE A 10 3.49 23.86 8.40
N GLU A 11 3.00 23.68 9.61
CA GLU A 11 3.53 24.39 10.77
C GLU A 11 4.93 23.90 11.10
N GLN A 12 5.74 24.77 11.71
CA GLN A 12 7.14 24.49 12.01
C GLN A 12 7.29 23.23 12.88
N ASP A 13 6.42 23.05 13.85
CA ASP A 13 6.48 21.87 14.73
C ASP A 13 6.31 20.58 13.94
N HIS A 14 5.43 20.60 12.96
CA HIS A 14 5.19 19.43 12.09
C HIS A 14 6.36 19.19 11.14
N ALA A 15 6.99 20.26 10.66
CA ALA A 15 8.19 20.14 9.83
C ALA A 15 9.33 19.52 10.64
N ASN A 16 9.48 19.92 11.90
CA ASN A 16 10.48 19.34 12.80
C ASN A 16 10.22 17.86 13.04
N LEU A 17 8.95 17.48 13.21
CA LEU A 17 8.55 16.08 13.37
C LEU A 17 8.92 15.25 12.13
N LEU A 18 8.61 15.76 10.94
CA LEU A 18 8.98 15.11 9.67
C LEU A 18 10.50 14.92 9.56
N SER A 19 11.27 15.94 9.94
CA SER A 19 12.73 15.87 9.91
C SER A 19 13.26 14.76 10.81
N ARG A 20 12.69 14.63 12.02
CA ARG A 20 13.09 13.56 12.95
C ARG A 20 12.75 12.18 12.39
N GLN A 21 11.56 12.03 11.81
CA GLN A 21 11.14 10.76 11.23
C GLN A 21 11.99 10.37 10.02
N ALA A 22 12.31 11.33 9.16
CA ALA A 22 13.17 11.11 8.01
C ALA A 22 14.56 10.63 8.45
N LYS A 23 15.12 11.28 9.46
CA LYS A 23 16.43 10.90 10.00
C LYS A 23 16.43 9.48 10.54
N ARG A 24 15.38 9.10 11.29
CA ARG A 24 15.26 7.73 11.83
C ARG A 24 15.14 6.68 10.73
N ARG A 25 14.54 7.04 9.60
CA ARG A 25 14.35 6.14 8.46
C ARG A 25 15.46 6.25 7.41
N HIS A 26 16.47 7.09 7.65
CA HIS A 26 17.58 7.33 6.73
C HIS A 26 17.09 7.81 5.36
N LEU A 27 16.10 8.71 5.36
CA LEU A 27 15.51 9.29 4.15
C LEU A 27 15.68 10.80 4.14
N GLU A 28 15.67 11.38 2.95
CA GLU A 28 15.52 12.83 2.79
C GLU A 28 14.11 13.25 3.21
N VAL A 29 13.97 14.45 3.76
CA VAL A 29 12.66 14.95 4.18
C VAL A 29 11.68 15.01 2.99
N SER A 30 12.16 15.43 1.83
CA SER A 30 11.31 15.50 0.63
C SER A 30 10.82 14.10 0.21
N THR A 31 11.68 13.10 0.31
CA THR A 31 11.32 11.71 -0.02
C THR A 31 10.25 11.19 0.94
N LEU A 32 10.44 11.42 2.24
CA LEU A 32 9.46 10.98 3.24
C LEU A 32 8.14 11.72 3.08
N SER A 33 8.18 13.03 2.82
CA SER A 33 6.97 13.83 2.61
C SER A 33 6.18 13.33 1.41
N SER A 34 6.86 13.06 0.29
CA SER A 34 6.22 12.48 -0.91
C SER A 34 5.58 11.13 -0.61
N LEU A 35 6.28 10.30 0.16
CA LEU A 35 5.76 8.99 0.56
C LEU A 35 4.49 9.12 1.39
N TYR A 36 4.51 9.98 2.42
CA TYR A 36 3.36 10.18 3.28
C TYR A 36 2.15 10.73 2.52
N LEU A 37 2.37 11.72 1.64
CA LEU A 37 1.28 12.30 0.84
C LEU A 37 0.67 11.25 -0.09
N THR A 38 1.51 10.49 -0.78
CA THR A 38 1.06 9.46 -1.71
C THR A 38 0.28 8.37 -0.98
N GLU A 39 0.85 7.84 0.11
CA GLU A 39 0.21 6.75 0.84
C GLU A 39 -1.10 7.18 1.49
N LYS A 40 -1.13 8.39 2.07
CA LYS A 40 -2.38 8.89 2.68
C LYS A 40 -3.47 9.08 1.63
N ALA A 41 -3.13 9.61 0.46
CA ALA A 41 -4.08 9.77 -0.63
C ALA A 41 -4.63 8.41 -1.08
N LEU A 42 -3.76 7.41 -1.18
CA LEU A 42 -4.17 6.05 -1.57
C LEU A 42 -5.04 5.38 -0.50
N GLU A 43 -4.71 5.58 0.79
CA GLU A 43 -5.51 5.06 1.89
C GLU A 43 -6.92 5.64 1.89
N GLU A 44 -7.06 6.93 1.59
CA GLU A 44 -8.38 7.57 1.49
C GLU A 44 -9.17 7.08 0.27
N GLU A 45 -8.49 6.84 -0.85
CA GLU A 45 -9.14 6.34 -2.06
C GLU A 45 -9.54 4.88 -1.95
N PHE A 46 -8.75 4.08 -1.23
CA PHE A 46 -8.96 2.65 -1.07
C PHE A 46 -9.08 2.29 0.42
N PRO A 47 -10.23 2.59 1.05
CA PRO A 47 -10.45 2.28 2.46
C PRO A 47 -10.24 0.78 2.72
N GLY A 48 -9.42 0.45 3.70
CA GLY A 48 -9.06 -0.93 4.00
C GLY A 48 -7.66 -1.30 3.51
N ILE A 49 -6.99 -0.42 2.76
CA ILE A 49 -5.62 -0.63 2.31
C ILE A 49 -4.69 0.24 3.15
N GLY A 50 -3.58 -0.35 3.59
CA GLY A 50 -2.49 0.34 4.25
C GLY A 50 -1.17 -0.01 3.60
N PHE A 51 -0.09 0.55 4.12
CA PHE A 51 1.24 0.35 3.57
C PHE A 51 2.22 0.00 4.69
N ARG A 52 3.16 -0.87 4.38
CA ARG A 52 4.17 -1.34 5.33
C ARG A 52 5.48 -1.62 4.61
N ASP A 53 6.56 -1.72 5.38
CA ASP A 53 7.84 -2.11 4.83
C ASP A 53 7.85 -3.63 4.59
N SER A 54 8.49 -4.03 3.51
CA SER A 54 8.69 -5.43 3.15
C SER A 54 10.08 -5.61 2.55
N ALA A 55 10.43 -6.85 2.24
CA ALA A 55 11.72 -7.16 1.63
C ALA A 55 11.94 -6.40 0.32
N GLY A 56 10.89 -6.17 -0.44
CA GLY A 56 10.94 -5.46 -1.72
C GLY A 56 10.67 -3.97 -1.63
N GLY A 57 10.59 -3.39 -0.43
CA GLY A 57 10.26 -1.98 -0.21
C GLY A 57 8.87 -1.81 0.40
N ARG A 58 8.19 -0.71 0.05
CA ARG A 58 6.83 -0.49 0.55
C ARG A 58 5.85 -1.46 -0.08
N GLU A 59 4.93 -1.96 0.69
CA GLU A 59 3.97 -2.97 0.27
C GLU A 59 2.56 -2.59 0.70
N ALA A 60 1.60 -2.67 -0.24
CA ALA A 60 0.20 -2.51 0.07
C ALA A 60 -0.32 -3.78 0.77
N TYR A 61 -1.04 -3.59 1.86
CA TYR A 61 -1.61 -4.72 2.62
C TYR A 61 -3.03 -4.37 3.09
N VAL A 62 -3.75 -5.40 3.52
CA VAL A 62 -5.13 -5.24 4.00
C VAL A 62 -5.09 -4.88 5.49
N LEU A 63 -5.62 -3.69 5.83
CA LEU A 63 -5.62 -3.17 7.20
C LEU A 63 -6.30 -4.14 8.17
N GLY A 64 -5.69 -4.31 9.34
CA GLY A 64 -6.18 -5.24 10.34
C GLY A 64 -5.82 -6.69 10.10
N HIS A 65 -5.16 -6.98 9.00
CA HIS A 65 -4.75 -8.33 8.63
C HIS A 65 -3.28 -8.32 8.21
N ARG A 66 -2.63 -9.48 8.24
CA ARG A 66 -1.23 -9.61 7.81
C ARG A 66 -1.12 -10.11 6.37
N VAL A 67 -2.04 -9.69 5.54
CA VAL A 67 -2.16 -10.18 4.18
C VAL A 67 -1.87 -9.05 3.21
N ALA A 68 -0.88 -9.25 2.35
CA ALA A 68 -0.55 -8.31 1.30
C ALA A 68 -1.62 -8.36 0.20
N VAL A 69 -1.79 -7.25 -0.51
CA VAL A 69 -2.73 -7.20 -1.64
C VAL A 69 -2.39 -8.26 -2.68
N TRP A 70 -1.09 -8.48 -2.99
CA TRP A 70 -0.69 -9.48 -3.97
C TRP A 70 -1.13 -10.89 -3.57
N GLU A 71 -1.18 -11.20 -2.26
CA GLU A 71 -1.67 -12.50 -1.78
C GLU A 71 -3.16 -12.67 -2.05
N VAL A 72 -3.94 -11.59 -1.89
CA VAL A 72 -5.37 -11.62 -2.22
C VAL A 72 -5.57 -11.88 -3.71
N VAL A 73 -4.77 -11.25 -4.55
CA VAL A 73 -4.81 -11.47 -6.00
C VAL A 73 -4.50 -12.94 -6.34
N ASP A 74 -3.50 -13.52 -5.70
CA ASP A 74 -3.13 -14.92 -5.93
C ASP A 74 -4.27 -15.87 -5.56
N VAL A 75 -4.88 -15.66 -4.39
CA VAL A 75 -6.02 -16.49 -3.96
C VAL A 75 -7.20 -16.32 -4.92
N TYR A 76 -7.50 -15.07 -5.31
CA TYR A 76 -8.59 -14.81 -6.25
C TYR A 76 -8.37 -15.51 -7.59
N SER A 77 -7.13 -15.54 -8.09
CA SER A 77 -6.82 -16.18 -9.37
C SER A 77 -7.13 -17.68 -9.35
N GLU A 78 -7.01 -18.32 -8.19
CA GLU A 78 -7.34 -19.74 -8.03
C GLU A 78 -8.80 -19.96 -7.67
N ALA A 79 -9.34 -19.14 -6.75
CA ALA A 79 -10.72 -19.27 -6.28
C ALA A 79 -11.75 -18.84 -7.33
N LYS A 80 -11.38 -17.91 -8.23
CA LYS A 80 -12.18 -17.43 -9.36
C LYS A 80 -13.32 -16.49 -9.00
N THR A 81 -13.77 -16.45 -7.75
CA THR A 81 -14.88 -15.58 -7.34
C THR A 81 -14.51 -14.81 -6.08
N ILE A 82 -15.14 -13.66 -5.91
CA ILE A 82 -14.97 -12.84 -4.71
C ILE A 82 -15.49 -13.58 -3.49
N ALA A 83 -16.62 -14.28 -3.62
CA ALA A 83 -17.21 -15.04 -2.51
C ALA A 83 -16.26 -16.13 -1.98
N LYS A 84 -15.64 -16.88 -2.87
CA LYS A 84 -14.69 -17.94 -2.48
C LYS A 84 -13.40 -17.37 -1.91
N THR A 85 -12.93 -16.23 -2.43
CA THR A 85 -11.76 -15.56 -1.90
C THR A 85 -12.03 -15.05 -0.48
N ALA A 86 -13.20 -14.44 -0.26
CA ALA A 86 -13.60 -13.97 1.05
C ALA A 86 -13.70 -15.13 2.05
N GLU A 87 -14.25 -16.25 1.62
CA GLU A 87 -14.35 -17.46 2.44
C GLU A 87 -12.97 -17.97 2.85
N HIS A 88 -12.02 -17.98 1.92
CA HIS A 88 -10.63 -18.41 2.18
C HIS A 88 -10.00 -17.61 3.32
N PHE A 89 -10.21 -16.30 3.35
CA PHE A 89 -9.63 -15.43 4.37
C PHE A 89 -10.54 -15.24 5.58
N SER A 90 -11.78 -15.70 5.53
CA SER A 90 -12.82 -15.41 6.52
C SER A 90 -13.11 -13.91 6.62
N TRP A 91 -13.16 -13.26 5.49
CA TRP A 91 -13.43 -11.83 5.36
C TRP A 91 -14.79 -11.54 4.75
N THR A 92 -15.23 -10.30 4.85
CA THR A 92 -16.40 -9.83 4.09
C THR A 92 -16.01 -9.68 2.61
N PRO A 93 -16.94 -9.90 1.68
CA PRO A 93 -16.67 -9.65 0.25
C PRO A 93 -16.22 -8.22 -0.04
N ALA A 94 -16.70 -7.23 0.73
CA ALA A 94 -16.31 -5.83 0.54
C ALA A 94 -14.81 -5.62 0.70
N LEU A 95 -14.19 -6.31 1.65
CA LEU A 95 -12.76 -6.19 1.88
C LEU A 95 -11.95 -6.79 0.72
N VAL A 96 -12.40 -7.92 0.20
CA VAL A 96 -11.80 -8.53 -0.99
C VAL A 96 -11.92 -7.59 -2.19
N ARG A 97 -13.10 -7.00 -2.40
CA ARG A 97 -13.30 -6.05 -3.50
C ARG A 97 -12.37 -4.85 -3.39
N CYS A 98 -12.13 -4.35 -2.19
CA CYS A 98 -11.23 -3.23 -1.96
C CYS A 98 -9.80 -3.60 -2.39
N ALA A 99 -9.30 -4.75 -1.97
CA ALA A 99 -7.97 -5.22 -2.33
C ALA A 99 -7.82 -5.42 -3.84
N LEU A 100 -8.83 -6.01 -4.48
CA LEU A 100 -8.82 -6.23 -5.93
C LEU A 100 -8.92 -4.92 -6.71
N ALA A 101 -9.67 -3.94 -6.20
CA ALA A 101 -9.75 -2.61 -6.83
C ALA A 101 -8.40 -1.91 -6.81
N TYR A 102 -7.68 -2.01 -5.69
CA TYR A 102 -6.33 -1.46 -5.60
C TYR A 102 -5.40 -2.14 -6.61
N ALA A 103 -5.41 -3.47 -6.65
CA ALA A 103 -4.57 -4.24 -7.56
C ALA A 103 -4.87 -3.93 -9.02
N ARG A 104 -6.14 -3.73 -9.36
CA ARG A 104 -6.56 -3.38 -10.72
C ARG A 104 -6.07 -1.99 -11.13
N SER A 105 -6.01 -1.07 -10.18
CA SER A 105 -5.53 0.29 -10.42
C SER A 105 -4.00 0.36 -10.54
N PHE A 106 -3.29 -0.53 -9.86
CA PHE A 106 -1.83 -0.52 -9.81
C PHE A 106 -1.24 -1.92 -10.06
N PRO A 107 -1.54 -2.52 -11.23
CA PRO A 107 -1.14 -3.91 -11.47
C PRO A 107 0.37 -4.12 -11.51
N ALA A 108 1.13 -3.17 -12.03
CA ALA A 108 2.59 -3.30 -12.10
C ALA A 108 3.23 -3.28 -10.71
N GLU A 109 2.73 -2.40 -9.82
CA GLU A 109 3.20 -2.31 -8.45
C GLU A 109 2.96 -3.62 -7.70
N ILE A 110 1.76 -4.17 -7.82
CA ILE A 110 1.38 -5.41 -7.15
C ILE A 110 2.19 -6.59 -7.68
N ALA A 111 2.40 -6.66 -9.00
CA ALA A 111 3.24 -7.71 -9.60
C ALA A 111 4.67 -7.62 -9.09
N GLN A 112 5.22 -6.41 -8.95
CA GLN A 112 6.57 -6.20 -8.45
C GLN A 112 6.69 -6.63 -6.98
N GLN A 113 5.70 -6.30 -6.16
CA GLN A 113 5.69 -6.69 -4.74
C GLN A 113 5.63 -8.21 -4.60
N ARG A 114 4.80 -8.86 -5.41
CA ARG A 114 4.72 -10.32 -5.43
C ARG A 114 6.07 -10.94 -5.82
N GLU A 115 6.69 -10.42 -6.87
CA GLU A 115 7.98 -10.93 -7.36
C GLU A 115 9.07 -10.80 -6.29
N ALA A 116 9.09 -9.69 -5.56
CA ALA A 116 10.07 -9.46 -4.50
C ALA A 116 9.95 -10.48 -3.37
N GLU A 117 8.74 -10.94 -3.06
CA GLU A 117 8.50 -11.90 -1.97
C GLU A 117 8.62 -13.35 -2.43
N VAL A 118 8.14 -13.66 -3.62
CA VAL A 118 8.04 -15.05 -4.12
C VAL A 118 9.23 -15.41 -4.99
N GLY A 119 9.72 -14.48 -5.78
CA GLY A 119 10.82 -14.71 -6.71
C GLY A 119 12.21 -14.66 -6.09
N ALA A 120 12.30 -14.25 -4.85
CA ALA A 120 13.58 -14.09 -4.16
C ALA A 120 14.25 -15.42 -3.82
#